data_09e78b4541fe85302077ced207a35744
#
_entry.id   09e78b4541fe85302077ced207a35744
#
_cell.length_a   1.000
_cell.length_b   1.000
_cell.length_c   1.000
_cell.angle_alpha   90.00
_cell.angle_beta   90.00
_cell.angle_gamma   90.00
#
_symmetry.space_group_name_H-M   'P 1'
#
loop_
_entity.id
_entity.type
_entity.pdbx_description
1 polymer ?
#
loop_
_entity_poly.entity_id
_entity_poly.type
_entity_poly.pdbx_seq_one_letter_code
_entity_poly.pdbx_strand_id
1 'polypeptide(L)'
;MSTPAYQTIIVKFREAITELDGIFRDMQFWGVATLKEWIDDYEGSRFIAIDPHTAVITSEYNMECLLEWLKRHTPIAEITEC
;
A
#
# COMPACT_ATOMS: atom_id res chain seq x y z
N MET A 1 1.90 -14.53 -25.64
CA MET A 1 2.74 -14.33 -24.50
C MET A 1 1.94 -13.79 -23.33
N SER A 2 2.13 -14.36 -22.22
CA SER A 2 1.36 -13.94 -21.08
C SER A 2 1.95 -12.71 -20.42
N THR A 3 1.10 -11.84 -19.98
CA THR A 3 1.49 -10.69 -19.21
C THR A 3 1.74 -11.13 -17.79
N PRO A 4 2.79 -10.64 -17.13
CA PRO A 4 2.96 -10.92 -15.73
C PRO A 4 1.76 -10.40 -14.98
N ALA A 5 1.29 -11.19 -14.05
CA ALA A 5 0.16 -10.81 -13.24
C ALA A 5 0.51 -9.71 -12.25
N TYR A 6 1.78 -9.64 -11.85
CA TYR A 6 2.21 -8.71 -10.82
C TYR A 6 2.62 -7.36 -11.36
N GLN A 7 2.23 -6.34 -10.63
CA GLN A 7 2.87 -5.04 -10.73
C GLN A 7 3.54 -4.78 -9.39
N THR A 8 4.73 -4.20 -9.42
CA THR A 8 5.49 -3.89 -8.23
C THR A 8 5.83 -2.42 -8.22
N ILE A 9 5.58 -1.78 -7.09
CA ILE A 9 5.95 -0.37 -6.90
C ILE A 9 6.68 -0.22 -5.59
N ILE A 10 7.49 0.84 -5.52
CA ILE A 10 8.13 1.24 -4.27
C ILE A 10 7.51 2.58 -3.91
N VAL A 11 6.90 2.65 -2.75
CA VAL A 11 6.23 3.86 -2.27
C VAL A 11 7.00 4.43 -1.10
N LYS A 12 7.34 5.70 -1.20
CA LYS A 12 7.96 6.41 -0.11
C LYS A 12 6.94 7.38 0.47
N PHE A 13 6.69 7.29 1.76
CA PHE A 13 5.72 8.14 2.44
C PHE A 13 6.43 9.29 3.15
N ARG A 14 5.70 10.39 3.31
CA ARG A 14 6.24 11.55 4.04
C ARG A 14 6.29 11.30 5.54
N GLU A 15 5.42 10.43 6.03
CA GLU A 15 5.36 10.08 7.44
C GLU A 15 5.75 8.62 7.62
N ALA A 16 6.13 8.27 8.85
CA ALA A 16 6.47 6.90 9.14
C ALA A 16 5.27 5.98 8.94
N ILE A 17 5.52 4.78 8.43
CA ILE A 17 4.45 3.82 8.15
C ILE A 17 3.65 3.50 9.41
N THR A 18 4.31 3.45 10.57
CA THR A 18 3.63 3.19 11.83
C THR A 18 2.63 4.30 12.19
N GLU A 19 2.89 5.53 11.74
CA GLU A 19 1.95 6.62 11.96
C GLU A 19 0.77 6.55 11.01
N LEU A 20 0.98 5.99 9.83
CA LEU A 20 -0.10 5.81 8.87
C LEU A 20 -1.14 4.82 9.35
N ASP A 21 -0.74 3.91 10.22
CA ASP A 21 -1.67 2.94 10.79
C ASP A 21 -2.79 3.63 11.57
N GLY A 22 -2.58 4.85 12.02
CA GLY A 22 -3.60 5.63 12.69
C GLY A 22 -4.83 5.91 11.84
N ILE A 23 -4.69 5.86 10.51
CA ILE A 23 -5.82 6.06 9.60
C ILE A 23 -6.92 5.03 9.88
N PHE A 24 -6.51 3.81 10.19
CA PHE A 24 -7.45 2.71 10.37
C PHE A 24 -8.16 2.74 11.71
N ARG A 25 -7.67 3.51 12.65
CA ARG A 25 -8.37 3.70 13.93
C ARG A 25 -9.66 4.46 13.72
N ASP A 26 -9.64 5.39 12.77
CA ASP A 26 -10.82 6.18 12.45
C ASP A 26 -11.73 5.46 11.46
N MET A 27 -11.20 4.43 10.80
CA MET A 27 -11.94 3.67 9.82
C MET A 27 -12.26 2.27 10.33
N GLN A 28 -12.92 2.20 11.47
CA GLN A 28 -13.19 0.92 12.13
C GLN A 28 -13.97 -0.07 11.28
N PHE A 29 -14.76 0.44 10.36
CA PHE A 29 -15.55 -0.43 9.50
C PHE A 29 -14.73 -1.21 8.48
N TRP A 30 -13.46 -0.91 8.33
CA TRP A 30 -12.59 -1.64 7.41
C TRP A 30 -12.14 -2.97 7.97
N GLY A 31 -12.21 -3.15 9.28
CA GLY A 31 -11.84 -4.40 9.91
C GLY A 31 -10.35 -4.68 9.97
N VAL A 32 -9.52 -3.71 9.67
CA VAL A 32 -8.06 -3.84 9.73
C VAL A 32 -7.49 -2.76 10.62
N ALA A 33 -6.33 -3.02 11.19
CA ALA A 33 -5.69 -2.10 12.12
C ALA A 33 -4.45 -1.42 11.54
N THR A 34 -3.87 -1.96 10.48
CA THR A 34 -2.63 -1.43 9.91
C THR A 34 -2.71 -1.36 8.40
N LEU A 35 -1.87 -0.49 7.83
CA LEU A 35 -1.77 -0.37 6.39
C LEU A 35 -1.32 -1.69 5.75
N LYS A 36 -0.40 -2.39 6.41
CA LYS A 36 0.05 -3.69 5.93
C LYS A 36 -1.11 -4.67 5.85
N GLU A 37 -1.95 -4.74 6.88
CA GLU A 37 -3.08 -5.64 6.88
C GLU A 37 -4.06 -5.31 5.76
N TRP A 38 -4.32 -4.02 5.55
CA TRP A 38 -5.25 -3.60 4.51
C TRP A 38 -4.78 -4.02 3.13
N ILE A 39 -3.49 -3.80 2.85
CA ILE A 39 -2.93 -4.13 1.55
C ILE A 39 -2.79 -5.64 1.38
N ASP A 40 -2.36 -6.35 2.41
CA ASP A 40 -2.23 -7.81 2.34
C ASP A 40 -3.58 -8.49 2.13
N ASP A 41 -4.66 -7.89 2.63
CA ASP A 41 -6.01 -8.42 2.44
C ASP A 41 -6.60 -8.03 1.09
N TYR A 42 -6.03 -7.03 0.44
CA TYR A 42 -6.50 -6.64 -0.88
C TYR A 42 -6.06 -7.70 -1.89
N GLU A 43 -7.00 -8.16 -2.69
CA GLU A 43 -6.79 -9.31 -3.57
C GLU A 43 -5.44 -9.33 -4.27
N GLY A 44 -4.67 -10.38 -4.00
CA GLY A 44 -3.39 -10.59 -4.66
C GLY A 44 -2.33 -9.55 -4.38
N SER A 45 -2.47 -8.80 -3.30
CA SER A 45 -1.53 -7.73 -2.97
C SER A 45 -0.68 -8.09 -1.78
N ARG A 46 0.50 -7.48 -1.72
CA ARG A 46 1.43 -7.65 -0.60
C ARG A 46 2.11 -6.34 -0.28
N PHE A 47 2.42 -6.18 0.99
CA PHE A 47 3.06 -4.98 1.50
C PHE A 47 4.28 -5.39 2.31
N ILE A 48 5.46 -4.88 1.93
CA ILE A 48 6.70 -5.17 2.64
C ILE A 48 7.40 -3.85 2.94
N ALA A 49 7.49 -3.50 4.21
CA ALA A 49 8.21 -2.31 4.63
C ALA A 49 9.71 -2.58 4.60
N ILE A 50 10.47 -1.74 3.91
CA ILE A 50 11.92 -1.88 3.82
C ILE A 50 12.65 -0.85 4.68
N ASP A 51 11.96 0.22 5.06
CA ASP A 51 12.46 1.16 6.06
C ASP A 51 11.23 1.87 6.67
N PRO A 52 11.41 2.75 7.68
CA PRO A 52 10.26 3.36 8.36
C PRO A 52 9.32 4.16 7.46
N HIS A 53 9.81 4.60 6.30
CA HIS A 53 9.01 5.42 5.39
C HIS A 53 8.74 4.76 4.04
N THR A 54 9.38 3.65 3.74
CA THR A 54 9.35 3.06 2.41
C THR A 54 8.83 1.65 2.42
N ALA A 55 7.95 1.33 1.47
CA ALA A 55 7.40 0.00 1.33
C ALA A 55 7.41 -0.44 -0.12
N VAL A 56 7.61 -1.74 -0.32
CA VAL A 56 7.44 -2.37 -1.62
C VAL A 56 6.05 -2.98 -1.64
N ILE A 57 5.27 -2.64 -2.64
CA ILE A 57 3.90 -3.12 -2.78
C ILE A 57 3.77 -3.85 -4.11
N THR A 58 3.22 -5.06 -4.05
CA THR A 58 2.92 -5.83 -5.27
C THR A 58 1.42 -6.08 -5.33
N SER A 59 0.89 -6.17 -6.54
CA SER A 59 -0.51 -6.50 -6.72
C SER A 59 -0.69 -7.28 -8.01
N GLU A 60 -1.53 -8.31 -7.96
CA GLU A 60 -1.81 -9.14 -9.13
C GLU A 60 -2.95 -8.60 -9.97
N TYR A 61 -3.88 -7.88 -9.37
CA TYR A 61 -5.13 -7.58 -10.06
C TYR A 61 -5.37 -6.10 -10.32
N ASN A 62 -5.25 -5.28 -9.34
CA ASN A 62 -5.78 -3.93 -9.46
C ASN A 62 -4.89 -2.89 -8.79
N MET A 63 -3.68 -2.78 -9.32
CA MET A 63 -2.72 -1.81 -8.80
C MET A 63 -3.25 -0.37 -8.91
N GLU A 64 -4.01 -0.07 -9.96
CA GLU A 64 -4.53 1.29 -10.15
C GLU A 64 -5.43 1.72 -9.01
N CYS A 65 -6.37 0.86 -8.62
CA CYS A 65 -7.27 1.18 -7.51
C CYS A 65 -6.51 1.30 -6.20
N LEU A 66 -5.54 0.41 -5.99
CA LEU A 66 -4.70 0.45 -4.81
C LEU A 66 -3.92 1.76 -4.73
N LEU A 67 -3.33 2.18 -5.85
CA LEU A 67 -2.60 3.44 -5.92
C LEU A 67 -3.51 4.64 -5.67
N GLU A 68 -4.70 4.65 -6.25
CA GLU A 68 -5.63 5.74 -6.02
C GLU A 68 -6.01 5.85 -4.55
N TRP A 69 -6.28 4.71 -3.92
CA TRP A 69 -6.59 4.70 -2.51
C TRP A 69 -5.43 5.27 -1.68
N LEU A 70 -4.22 4.83 -1.99
CA LEU A 70 -3.04 5.32 -1.30
C LEU A 70 -2.84 6.82 -1.47
N LYS A 71 -3.04 7.31 -2.68
CA LYS A 71 -2.88 8.73 -2.96
C LYS A 71 -3.91 9.59 -2.21
N ARG A 72 -5.10 9.05 -1.99
CA ARG A 72 -6.15 9.77 -1.30
C ARG A 72 -5.97 9.77 0.22
N HIS A 73 -5.47 8.69 0.75
CA HIS A 73 -5.51 8.46 2.19
C HIS A 73 -4.15 8.49 2.88
N THR A 74 -3.07 8.51 2.11
CA THR A 74 -1.73 8.49 2.69
C THR A 74 -0.86 9.61 2.11
N PRO A 75 0.06 10.17 2.92
CA PRO A 75 0.95 11.23 2.45
C PRO A 75 2.13 10.65 1.67
N ILE A 76 1.95 10.47 0.38
CA ILE A 76 2.98 9.91 -0.48
C ILE A 76 3.99 10.97 -0.88
N ALA A 77 5.27 10.66 -0.72
CA ALA A 77 6.36 11.52 -1.17
C ALA A 77 6.80 11.14 -2.58
N GLU A 78 6.88 9.84 -2.85
CA GLU A 78 7.39 9.37 -4.14
C GLU A 78 6.89 7.96 -4.42
N ILE A 79 6.62 7.68 -5.69
CA ILE A 79 6.27 6.33 -6.15
C ILE A 79 7.21 5.98 -7.28
N THR A 80 7.86 4.83 -7.18
CA THR A 80 8.73 4.31 -8.23
C THR A 80 8.16 2.98 -8.71
N GLU A 81 7.98 2.86 -10.01
CA GLU A 81 7.55 1.59 -10.59
C GLU A 81 8.76 0.73 -10.89
N CYS A 82 8.62 -0.54 -10.62
CA CYS A 82 9.69 -1.52 -10.90
C CYS A 82 9.45 -2.29 -12.18
#